data_4b012e95fa157612ff7cef01f0c107a4
#
_entry.id   4b012e95fa157612ff7cef01f0c107a4
#
_cell.length_a   1.000
_cell.length_b   1.000
_cell.length_c   1.000
_cell.angle_alpha   90.00
_cell.angle_beta   90.00
_cell.angle_gamma   90.00
#
_symmetry.space_group_name_H-M   'P 1'
#
loop_
_entity.id
_entity.type
_entity.pdbx_description
1 polymer ?
#
loop_
_entity_poly.entity_id
_entity_poly.type
_entity_poly.pdbx_seq_one_letter_code
_entity_poly.pdbx_strand_id
1 'polypeptide(L)'
;NMPVAVGRAAARDVWAGGFADSTYTISWTTTAARVAASGDMGFTAGSYQESYRGADGNPVTMTGKYLCVWAKQADGSWKATNDMWNADAKL
;
A
#
# COMPACT_ATOMS: atom_id res chain seq x y z
N ASN A 1 -8.16 -11.81 2.08
CA ASN A 1 -7.94 -11.32 3.45
C ASN A 1 -6.62 -11.80 3.97
N MET A 2 -5.86 -10.91 4.57
CA MET A 2 -4.55 -11.20 5.15
C MET A 2 -4.49 -10.68 6.58
N PRO A 3 -3.78 -11.37 7.47
CA PRO A 3 -3.54 -10.85 8.81
C PRO A 3 -2.69 -9.58 8.75
N VAL A 4 -2.73 -8.81 9.82
CA VAL A 4 -1.89 -7.63 9.95
C VAL A 4 -0.42 -8.03 9.93
N ALA A 5 0.37 -7.36 9.09
CA ALA A 5 1.82 -7.49 9.10
C ALA A 5 2.41 -6.46 10.06
N VAL A 6 3.12 -6.91 11.07
CA VAL A 6 3.71 -6.05 12.08
C VAL A 6 5.22 -6.04 11.91
N GLY A 7 5.78 -4.84 11.76
CA GLY A 7 7.20 -4.63 11.61
C GLY A 7 7.69 -4.64 10.16
N ARG A 8 8.92 -4.18 9.98
CA ARG A 8 9.52 -4.00 8.65
C ARG A 8 9.66 -5.31 7.90
N ALA A 9 10.11 -6.36 8.56
CA ALA A 9 10.33 -7.65 7.91
C ALA A 9 9.01 -8.26 7.41
N ALA A 10 7.96 -8.23 8.23
CA ALA A 10 6.65 -8.75 7.85
C ALA A 10 6.05 -7.93 6.70
N ALA A 11 6.18 -6.61 6.73
CA ALA A 11 5.73 -5.74 5.65
C ALA A 11 6.48 -6.04 4.34
N ARG A 12 7.80 -6.23 4.42
CA ARG A 12 8.61 -6.60 3.26
C ARG A 12 8.14 -7.92 2.65
N ASP A 13 7.81 -8.91 3.48
CA ASP A 13 7.37 -10.21 3.01
C ASP A 13 6.04 -10.12 2.26
N VAL A 14 5.12 -9.28 2.72
CA VAL A 14 3.85 -9.03 2.02
C VAL A 14 4.10 -8.52 0.61
N TRP A 15 4.96 -7.50 0.46
CA TRP A 15 5.26 -6.93 -0.84
C TRP A 15 6.07 -7.87 -1.71
N ALA A 16 7.04 -8.59 -1.13
CA ALA A 16 7.84 -9.55 -1.86
C ALA A 16 6.98 -10.67 -2.45
N GLY A 17 5.95 -11.11 -1.72
CA GLY A 17 5.02 -12.12 -2.22
C GLY A 17 4.30 -11.68 -3.50
N GLY A 18 3.86 -10.41 -3.55
CA GLY A 18 3.25 -9.84 -4.76
C GLY A 18 4.25 -9.69 -5.90
N PHE A 19 5.40 -9.12 -5.62
CA PHE A 19 6.42 -8.87 -6.64
C PHE A 19 7.17 -10.13 -7.10
N ALA A 20 6.98 -11.26 -6.44
CA ALA A 20 7.48 -12.54 -6.93
C ALA A 20 6.80 -12.97 -8.24
N ASP A 21 5.58 -12.51 -8.49
CA ASP A 21 4.89 -12.71 -9.78
C ASP A 21 5.38 -11.65 -10.77
N SER A 22 6.08 -12.09 -11.82
CA SER A 22 6.63 -11.17 -12.83
C SER A 22 5.56 -10.46 -13.64
N THR A 23 4.30 -10.91 -13.59
CA THR A 23 3.18 -10.26 -14.28
C THR A 23 2.49 -9.20 -13.43
N TYR A 24 2.84 -9.13 -12.14
CA TYR A 24 2.22 -8.21 -11.20
C TYR A 24 2.66 -6.78 -11.45
N THR A 25 1.69 -5.89 -11.58
CA THR A 25 1.91 -4.44 -11.65
C THR A 25 0.97 -3.75 -10.68
N ILE A 26 1.42 -2.66 -10.09
CA ILE A 26 0.60 -1.83 -9.22
C ILE A 26 0.90 -0.36 -9.49
N SER A 27 -0.14 0.45 -9.50
CA SER A 27 -0.03 1.90 -9.54
C SER A 27 -1.02 2.49 -8.54
N TRP A 28 -0.70 3.66 -8.01
CA TRP A 28 -1.61 4.36 -7.11
C TRP A 28 -1.61 5.84 -7.39
N THR A 29 -2.72 6.49 -7.01
CA THR A 29 -2.92 7.92 -7.15
C THR A 29 -3.28 8.49 -5.79
N THR A 30 -2.49 9.42 -5.31
CA THR A 30 -2.76 10.11 -4.05
C THR A 30 -3.80 11.20 -4.30
N THR A 31 -4.91 11.15 -3.59
CA THR A 31 -6.00 12.13 -3.70
C THR A 31 -6.08 13.05 -2.49
N ALA A 32 -5.45 12.69 -1.38
CA ALA A 32 -5.41 13.50 -0.17
C ALA A 32 -4.08 13.32 0.53
N ALA A 33 -3.54 14.40 1.05
CA ALA A 33 -2.34 14.42 1.87
C ALA A 33 -2.47 15.52 2.92
N ARG A 34 -2.21 15.20 4.17
CA ARG A 34 -2.30 16.17 5.27
C ARG A 34 -1.18 15.92 6.26
N VAL A 35 -0.72 17.00 6.87
CA VAL A 35 0.28 16.96 7.94
C VAL A 35 -0.33 17.63 9.16
N ALA A 36 -0.15 17.01 10.34
CA ALA A 36 -0.60 17.58 11.61
C ALA A 36 0.10 18.92 11.87
N ALA A 37 -0.56 19.79 12.63
CA ALA A 37 -0.02 21.11 12.97
C ALA A 37 1.34 21.01 13.69
N SER A 38 1.57 19.91 14.43
CA SER A 38 2.85 19.63 15.08
C SER A 38 4.00 19.34 14.10
N GLY A 39 3.68 19.01 12.84
CA GLY A 39 4.68 18.78 11.80
C GLY A 39 5.40 17.44 11.86
N ASP A 40 4.99 16.53 12.73
CA ASP A 40 5.70 15.27 13.00
C ASP A 40 4.92 14.04 12.51
N MET A 41 3.69 14.21 12.07
CA MET A 41 2.83 13.13 11.62
C MET A 41 1.91 13.59 10.50
N GLY A 42 1.61 12.69 9.59
CA GLY A 42 0.70 12.99 8.49
C GLY A 42 0.17 11.71 7.86
N PHE A 43 -0.69 11.88 6.87
CA PHE A 43 -1.21 10.75 6.10
C PHE A 43 -1.31 11.09 4.63
N THR A 44 -1.28 10.05 3.81
CA THR A 44 -1.70 10.09 2.41
C THR A 44 -2.81 9.08 2.21
N ALA A 45 -3.72 9.40 1.33
CA ALA A 45 -4.83 8.51 0.99
C ALA A 45 -5.13 8.64 -0.51
N GLY A 46 -5.66 7.58 -1.09
CA GLY A 46 -6.00 7.59 -2.50
C GLY A 46 -6.52 6.25 -2.98
N SER A 47 -6.36 6.03 -4.27
CA SER A 47 -6.77 4.81 -4.93
C SER A 47 -5.58 4.07 -5.50
N TYR A 48 -5.75 2.79 -5.74
CA TYR A 48 -4.75 1.97 -6.42
C TYR A 48 -5.41 1.07 -7.46
N GLN A 49 -4.59 0.62 -8.38
CA GLN A 49 -4.95 -0.39 -9.37
C GLN A 49 -3.82 -1.40 -9.46
N GLU A 50 -4.17 -2.67 -9.37
CA GLU A 50 -3.20 -3.75 -9.54
C GLU A 50 -3.67 -4.71 -10.62
N SER A 51 -2.70 -5.30 -11.31
CA SER A 51 -2.96 -6.26 -12.39
C SER A 51 -1.94 -7.38 -12.32
N TYR A 52 -2.40 -8.58 -12.62
CA TYR A 52 -1.56 -9.76 -12.73
C TYR A 52 -2.22 -10.78 -13.64
N ARG A 53 -1.49 -11.78 -14.08
CA ARG A 53 -2.08 -12.91 -14.81
C ARG A 53 -2.62 -13.94 -13.84
N GLY A 54 -3.87 -14.31 -14.02
CA GLY A 54 -4.50 -15.37 -13.25
C GLY A 54 -4.00 -16.76 -13.66
N ALA A 55 -4.47 -17.77 -12.93
CA ALA A 55 -4.09 -19.16 -13.18
C ALA A 55 -4.48 -19.65 -14.59
N ASP A 56 -5.52 -19.08 -15.17
CA ASP A 56 -5.99 -19.38 -16.53
C ASP A 56 -5.23 -18.61 -17.62
N GLY A 57 -4.22 -17.81 -17.25
CA GLY A 57 -3.46 -16.98 -18.17
C GLY A 57 -4.13 -15.67 -18.56
N ASN A 58 -5.34 -15.40 -18.10
CA ASN A 58 -6.05 -14.15 -18.39
C ASN A 58 -5.66 -13.06 -17.39
N PRO A 59 -5.63 -11.77 -17.84
CA PRO A 59 -5.33 -10.69 -16.93
C PRO A 59 -6.44 -10.48 -15.90
N VAL A 60 -6.03 -10.23 -14.66
CA VAL A 60 -6.91 -9.85 -13.56
C VAL A 60 -6.53 -8.44 -13.14
N THR A 61 -7.51 -7.55 -13.08
CA THR A 61 -7.31 -6.16 -12.65
C THR A 61 -8.22 -5.88 -11.47
N MET A 62 -7.63 -5.30 -10.42
CA MET A 62 -8.36 -4.94 -9.20
C MET A 62 -8.06 -3.50 -8.84
N THR A 63 -9.10 -2.80 -8.38
CA THR A 63 -8.97 -1.44 -7.87
C THR A 63 -9.31 -1.41 -6.40
N GLY A 64 -8.81 -0.41 -5.72
CA GLY A 64 -9.07 -0.24 -4.31
C GLY A 64 -8.64 1.13 -3.81
N LYS A 65 -8.61 1.26 -2.52
CA LYS A 65 -8.26 2.48 -1.82
C LYS A 65 -7.25 2.18 -0.73
N TYR A 66 -6.43 3.18 -0.41
CA TYR A 66 -5.39 3.03 0.59
C TYR A 66 -5.33 4.23 1.52
N LEU A 67 -4.80 3.99 2.71
CA LEU A 67 -4.41 5.01 3.68
C LEU A 67 -3.03 4.66 4.20
N CYS A 68 -2.11 5.60 4.16
CA CYS A 68 -0.78 5.43 4.72
C CYS A 68 -0.51 6.54 5.72
N VAL A 69 -0.08 6.16 6.92
CA VAL A 69 0.31 7.08 7.98
C VAL A 69 1.83 7.20 7.99
N TRP A 70 2.31 8.44 8.06
CA TRP A 70 3.73 8.79 8.01
C TRP A 70 4.14 9.50 9.28
N ALA A 71 5.32 9.19 9.78
CA ALA A 71 5.91 9.88 10.93
C ALA A 71 7.28 10.45 10.56
N LYS A 72 7.53 11.69 10.99
CA LYS A 72 8.81 12.33 10.80
C LYS A 72 9.82 11.80 11.81
N GLN A 73 10.96 11.38 11.33
CA GLN A 73 12.04 10.84 12.12
C GLN A 73 12.94 11.95 12.66
N ALA A 74 13.79 11.63 13.63
CA ALA A 74 14.72 12.58 14.22
C ALA A 74 15.67 13.19 13.19
N ASP A 75 16.02 12.45 12.14
CA ASP A 75 16.89 12.93 11.06
C ASP A 75 16.16 13.77 10.00
N GLY A 76 14.87 14.02 10.18
CA GLY A 76 14.05 14.80 9.25
C GLY A 76 13.41 13.99 8.14
N SER A 77 13.73 12.71 8.00
CA SER A 77 13.10 11.85 7.01
C SER A 77 11.69 11.45 7.45
N TRP A 78 10.84 11.12 6.46
CA TRP A 78 9.49 10.62 6.70
C TRP A 78 9.45 9.13 6.41
N LYS A 79 8.85 8.37 7.32
CA LYS A 79 8.68 6.93 7.16
C LYS A 79 7.24 6.53 7.40
N ALA A 80 6.78 5.54 6.65
CA ALA A 80 5.46 4.98 6.85
C ALA A 80 5.43 4.16 8.14
N THR A 81 4.45 4.45 8.99
CA THR A 81 4.23 3.68 10.22
C THR A 81 3.09 2.70 10.07
N ASN A 82 2.12 3.03 9.24
CA ASN A 82 0.95 2.19 8.97
C ASN A 82 0.60 2.31 7.49
N ASP A 83 0.27 1.19 6.90
CA ASP A 83 -0.17 1.12 5.52
C ASP A 83 -1.36 0.17 5.47
N MET A 84 -2.49 0.67 4.97
CA MET A 84 -3.73 -0.09 4.89
C MET A 84 -4.34 0.09 3.51
N TRP A 85 -4.81 -1.01 2.94
CA TRP A 85 -5.54 -0.95 1.68
C TRP A 85 -6.71 -1.92 1.70
N ASN A 86 -7.66 -1.65 0.83
CA ASN A 86 -8.88 -2.44 0.73
C ASN A 86 -9.35 -2.44 -0.71
N ALA A 87 -9.62 -3.61 -1.24
CA ALA A 87 -10.16 -3.75 -2.59
C ALA A 87 -11.62 -3.28 -2.64
N ASP A 88 -12.01 -2.72 -3.79
CA ASP A 88 -13.37 -2.22 -3.99
C ASP A 88 -14.37 -3.35 -4.19
N ALA A 89 -13.93 -4.47 -4.76
CA ALA A 89 -14.78 -5.62 -5.02
C ALA A 89 -14.45 -6.76 -4.04
N LYS A 90 -15.42 -7.62 -3.83
CA LYS A 90 -15.19 -8.86 -3.07
C LYS A 90 -14.19 -9.74 -3.82
N LEU A 91 -13.29 -10.29 -3.05
CA LEU A 91 -12.32 -11.25 -3.54
C LEU A 91 -12.85 -12.68 -3.39
#